data_994d28061a14b4906bb845f499448fb5
#
_entry.id   994d28061a14b4906bb845f499448fb5
#
_cell.length_a   1.000
_cell.length_b   1.000
_cell.length_c   1.000
_cell.angle_alpha   90.00
_cell.angle_beta   90.00
_cell.angle_gamma   90.00
#
_symmetry.space_group_name_H-M   'P 1'
#
loop_
_entity.id
_entity.type
_entity.pdbx_description
1 polymer ?
#
loop_
_entity_poly.entity_id
_entity_poly.type
_entity_poly.pdbx_seq_one_letter_code
_entity_poly.pdbx_strand_id
1 'polypeptide(L)'
;MIAYKITSNKDFAGQLFKADTFDRFLLSEAVFNVPYTVSIDGTFSSGEETGNVSWGDVRGICMQLIKGKELPKSFHIVLKLSEENLSRTLASIDNNLDPSKVSGLFFNIRFEEDSFTLTTGTAVSDFQVMRTVNEAWDRLTLRFFRSKDIALEEL
;
A
#
# COMPACT_ATOMS: atom_id res chain seq x y z
N MET A 1 4.85 -13.11 -3.75
CA MET A 1 3.78 -12.15 -4.03
C MET A 1 2.45 -12.88 -4.05
N ILE A 2 1.52 -12.45 -3.21
CA ILE A 2 0.21 -13.08 -3.09
C ILE A 2 -0.86 -12.02 -3.37
N ALA A 3 -1.95 -12.46 -4.01
CA ALA A 3 -3.10 -11.61 -4.27
C ALA A 3 -4.27 -12.04 -3.38
N TYR A 4 -4.95 -11.07 -2.79
CA TYR A 4 -6.09 -11.29 -1.91
C TYR A 4 -7.27 -10.47 -2.37
N LYS A 5 -8.47 -11.04 -2.24
CA LYS A 5 -9.71 -10.28 -2.33
C LYS A 5 -10.08 -9.78 -0.94
N ILE A 6 -10.47 -8.52 -0.84
CA ILE A 6 -10.95 -7.94 0.41
C ILE A 6 -12.47 -8.14 0.45
N THR A 7 -12.96 -8.84 1.48
CA THR A 7 -14.34 -9.33 1.50
C THR A 7 -15.38 -8.28 1.89
N SER A 8 -14.98 -7.21 2.59
CA SER A 8 -15.89 -6.13 2.97
C SER A 8 -15.45 -4.81 2.36
N ASN A 9 -16.00 -4.46 1.21
CA ASN A 9 -15.66 -3.25 0.49
C ASN A 9 -15.92 -1.98 1.29
N LYS A 10 -17.09 -1.90 1.94
CA LYS A 10 -17.50 -0.72 2.69
C LYS A 10 -16.59 -0.46 3.90
N ASP A 11 -16.31 -1.50 4.67
CA ASP A 11 -15.46 -1.38 5.85
C ASP A 11 -14.02 -1.04 5.45
N PHE A 12 -13.51 -1.67 4.41
CA PHE A 12 -12.17 -1.39 3.93
C PHE A 12 -12.05 0.03 3.38
N ALA A 13 -13.01 0.48 2.59
CA ALA A 13 -13.02 1.85 2.07
C ALA A 13 -13.04 2.86 3.24
N GLY A 14 -13.79 2.58 4.29
CA GLY A 14 -13.80 3.40 5.50
C GLY A 14 -12.43 3.46 6.17
N GLN A 15 -11.75 2.34 6.29
CA GLN A 15 -10.41 2.31 6.88
C GLN A 15 -9.36 2.98 6.00
N LEU A 16 -9.47 2.83 4.69
CA LEU A 16 -8.51 3.40 3.75
C LEU A 16 -8.65 4.93 3.64
N PHE A 17 -9.88 5.44 3.53
CA PHE A 17 -10.11 6.85 3.22
C PHE A 17 -10.56 7.70 4.39
N LYS A 18 -11.20 7.15 5.40
CA LYS A 18 -11.77 7.92 6.53
C LYS A 18 -11.02 7.74 7.85
N ALA A 19 -10.53 6.53 8.12
CA ALA A 19 -9.81 6.23 9.35
C ALA A 19 -8.31 6.46 9.17
N ASP A 20 -7.55 6.34 10.25
CA ASP A 20 -6.11 6.55 10.28
C ASP A 20 -5.30 5.26 10.11
N THR A 21 -5.96 4.16 9.76
CA THR A 21 -5.35 2.82 9.68
C THR A 21 -4.07 2.78 8.84
N PHE A 22 -4.07 3.48 7.70
CA PHE A 22 -2.96 3.47 6.75
C PHE A 22 -2.17 4.78 6.71
N ASP A 23 -2.42 5.70 7.64
CA ASP A 23 -1.86 7.06 7.59
C ASP A 23 -0.33 7.11 7.63
N ARG A 24 0.31 6.12 8.25
CA ARG A 24 1.77 6.07 8.36
C ARG A 24 2.47 5.47 7.16
N PHE A 25 1.71 4.84 6.26
CA PHE A 25 2.28 4.38 5.00
C PHE A 25 2.54 5.56 4.08
N LEU A 26 3.55 5.44 3.24
CA LEU A 26 3.85 6.45 2.24
C LEU A 26 3.12 6.14 0.95
N LEU A 27 2.70 7.18 0.24
CA LEU A 27 2.12 7.03 -1.09
C LEU A 27 3.22 6.97 -2.13
N SER A 28 3.24 5.89 -2.92
CA SER A 28 4.07 5.81 -4.11
C SER A 28 3.33 6.46 -5.28
N GLU A 29 2.14 5.95 -5.60
CA GLU A 29 1.28 6.55 -6.62
C GLU A 29 -0.17 6.18 -6.37
N ALA A 30 -1.08 6.99 -6.91
CA ALA A 30 -2.50 6.69 -6.93
C ALA A 30 -3.09 7.15 -8.27
N VAL A 31 -3.91 6.30 -8.88
CA VAL A 31 -4.59 6.63 -10.14
C VAL A 31 -6.07 6.33 -9.96
N PHE A 32 -6.91 7.33 -10.23
CA PHE A 32 -8.36 7.23 -10.11
C PHE A 32 -9.01 7.43 -11.48
N ASN A 33 -9.78 6.44 -11.91
CA ASN A 33 -10.59 6.52 -13.12
C ASN A 33 -12.03 6.83 -12.71
N VAL A 34 -12.30 8.11 -12.55
CA VAL A 34 -13.62 8.70 -12.37
C VAL A 34 -14.12 9.12 -13.76
N PRO A 35 -15.07 10.05 -13.99
CA PRO A 35 -15.38 10.43 -15.37
C PRO A 35 -14.15 10.89 -16.16
N TYR A 36 -13.07 11.18 -15.48
CA TYR A 36 -11.75 11.55 -16.02
C TYR A 36 -10.69 10.79 -15.20
N THR A 37 -9.45 10.80 -15.68
CA THR A 37 -8.34 10.14 -14.96
C THR A 37 -7.57 11.16 -14.13
N VAL A 38 -7.38 10.86 -12.85
CA VAL A 38 -6.55 11.65 -11.93
C VAL A 38 -5.39 10.78 -11.46
N SER A 39 -4.18 11.26 -11.67
CA SER A 39 -2.97 10.59 -11.19
C SER A 39 -2.30 11.44 -10.12
N ILE A 40 -1.92 10.80 -9.02
CA ILE A 40 -1.20 11.45 -7.94
C ILE A 40 0.16 10.76 -7.80
N ASP A 41 1.23 11.51 -8.05
CA ASP A 41 2.58 11.06 -7.79
C ASP A 41 2.89 11.38 -6.33
N GLY A 42 3.14 10.34 -5.54
CA GLY A 42 3.45 10.51 -4.12
C GLY A 42 4.86 10.99 -3.84
N THR A 43 5.71 11.07 -4.86
CA THR A 43 7.09 11.50 -4.70
C THR A 43 7.17 13.04 -4.71
N PHE A 44 7.88 13.59 -3.74
CA PHE A 44 8.16 15.02 -3.71
C PHE A 44 9.65 15.29 -3.71
N SER A 45 10.02 16.47 -4.20
CA SER A 45 11.38 16.98 -4.15
C SER A 45 11.34 18.43 -3.69
N SER A 46 12.10 18.75 -2.63
CA SER A 46 12.20 20.10 -2.09
C SER A 46 13.66 20.38 -1.79
N GLY A 47 14.33 21.17 -2.65
CA GLY A 47 15.76 21.40 -2.55
C GLY A 47 16.52 20.09 -2.77
N GLU A 48 17.35 19.69 -1.79
CA GLU A 48 18.11 18.45 -1.84
C GLU A 48 17.33 17.27 -1.26
N GLU A 49 16.16 17.52 -0.65
CA GLU A 49 15.33 16.48 -0.07
C GLU A 49 14.37 15.89 -1.09
N THR A 50 14.37 14.57 -1.15
CA THR A 50 13.38 13.80 -1.91
C THR A 50 12.72 12.80 -0.98
N GLY A 51 11.44 12.56 -1.20
CA GLY A 51 10.70 11.62 -0.36
C GLY A 51 9.33 11.34 -0.92
N ASN A 52 8.51 10.66 -0.13
CA ASN A 52 7.13 10.36 -0.47
C ASN A 52 6.20 10.96 0.59
N VAL A 53 5.05 11.47 0.14
CA VAL A 53 4.03 11.99 1.05
C VAL A 53 3.41 10.82 1.81
N SER A 54 2.95 11.08 3.05
CA SER A 54 2.23 10.07 3.80
C SER A 54 0.80 9.93 3.26
N TRP A 55 0.26 8.73 3.33
CA TRP A 55 -1.14 8.50 2.94
C TRP A 55 -2.10 9.37 3.76
N GLY A 56 -1.80 9.57 5.05
CA GLY A 56 -2.61 10.43 5.92
C GLY A 56 -2.78 11.84 5.40
N ASP A 57 -1.76 12.38 4.72
CA ASP A 57 -1.81 13.75 4.17
C ASP A 57 -2.67 13.87 2.92
N VAL A 58 -2.85 12.77 2.17
CA VAL A 58 -3.55 12.81 0.87
C VAL A 58 -4.87 12.06 0.84
N ARG A 59 -5.17 11.23 1.84
CA ARG A 59 -6.40 10.42 1.82
C ARG A 59 -7.68 11.26 1.74
N GLY A 60 -7.68 12.44 2.35
CA GLY A 60 -8.83 13.36 2.29
C GLY A 60 -9.13 13.84 0.88
N ILE A 61 -8.09 14.18 0.13
CA ILE A 61 -8.21 14.58 -1.28
C ILE A 61 -8.74 13.40 -2.10
N CYS A 62 -8.19 12.21 -1.89
CA CYS A 62 -8.61 11.00 -2.58
C CYS A 62 -10.07 10.67 -2.26
N MET A 63 -10.50 10.87 -1.01
CA MET A 63 -11.89 10.67 -0.62
C MET A 63 -12.84 11.56 -1.41
N GLN A 64 -12.44 12.82 -1.66
CA GLN A 64 -13.24 13.74 -2.46
C GLN A 64 -13.40 13.27 -3.90
N LEU A 65 -12.35 12.65 -4.46
CA LEU A 65 -12.41 12.11 -5.83
C LEU A 65 -13.42 10.97 -5.97
N ILE A 66 -13.55 10.12 -4.95
CA ILE A 66 -14.45 8.96 -5.02
C ILE A 66 -15.87 9.27 -4.55
N LYS A 67 -16.11 10.44 -3.96
CA LYS A 67 -17.42 10.88 -3.44
C LYS A 67 -18.36 11.46 -4.48
N GLY A 68 -18.02 11.45 -5.75
CA GLY A 68 -18.85 12.05 -6.80
C GLY A 68 -20.22 11.40 -6.93
N LYS A 69 -21.05 11.96 -7.82
CA LYS A 69 -22.38 11.44 -8.12
C LYS A 69 -22.36 10.02 -8.65
N GLU A 70 -21.26 9.66 -9.30
CA GLU A 70 -21.05 8.33 -9.85
C GLU A 70 -19.87 7.69 -9.13
N LEU A 71 -19.96 6.38 -8.87
CA LEU A 71 -18.85 5.62 -8.32
C LEU A 71 -17.71 5.60 -9.35
N PRO A 72 -16.43 5.65 -8.90
CA PRO A 72 -15.31 5.50 -9.83
C PRO A 72 -15.37 4.13 -10.50
N LYS A 73 -14.97 4.07 -11.77
CA LYS A 73 -14.85 2.80 -12.49
C LYS A 73 -13.79 1.92 -11.85
N SER A 74 -12.65 2.52 -11.54
CA SER A 74 -11.53 1.82 -10.93
C SER A 74 -10.59 2.82 -10.29
N PHE A 75 -9.79 2.34 -9.36
CA PHE A 75 -8.63 3.07 -8.88
C PHE A 75 -7.54 2.10 -8.41
N HIS A 76 -6.33 2.62 -8.38
CA HIS A 76 -5.16 1.86 -7.99
C HIS A 76 -4.32 2.75 -7.07
N ILE A 77 -3.99 2.24 -5.89
CA ILE A 77 -3.21 2.94 -4.88
C ILE A 77 -2.04 2.05 -4.50
N VAL A 78 -0.82 2.58 -4.60
CA VAL A 78 0.39 1.88 -4.17
C VAL A 78 0.92 2.57 -2.93
N LEU A 79 0.88 1.86 -1.81
CA LEU A 79 1.43 2.30 -0.54
C LEU A 79 2.71 1.55 -0.25
N LYS A 80 3.65 2.20 0.43
CA LYS A 80 4.89 1.57 0.85
C LYS A 80 5.20 1.91 2.31
N LEU A 81 6.01 1.07 2.95
CA LEU A 81 6.50 1.36 4.29
C LEU A 81 7.40 2.59 4.26
N SER A 82 7.32 3.42 5.30
CA SER A 82 8.30 4.47 5.54
C SER A 82 9.69 3.85 5.75
N GLU A 83 10.74 4.62 5.55
CA GLU A 83 12.11 4.12 5.75
C GLU A 83 12.33 3.57 7.15
N GLU A 84 11.78 4.24 8.16
CA GLU A 84 11.87 3.79 9.55
C GLU A 84 11.20 2.43 9.76
N ASN A 85 9.96 2.28 9.27
CA ASN A 85 9.22 1.04 9.39
C ASN A 85 9.82 -0.07 8.53
N LEU A 86 10.38 0.29 7.38
CA LEU A 86 11.09 -0.66 6.53
C LEU A 86 12.30 -1.25 7.26
N SER A 87 13.12 -0.40 7.89
CA SER A 87 14.29 -0.85 8.62
C SER A 87 13.93 -1.76 9.79
N ARG A 88 12.88 -1.41 10.55
CA ARG A 88 12.39 -2.24 11.66
C ARG A 88 11.89 -3.60 11.17
N THR A 89 11.14 -3.58 10.07
CA THR A 89 10.57 -4.80 9.50
C THR A 89 11.66 -5.73 9.01
N LEU A 90 12.65 -5.20 8.30
CA LEU A 90 13.77 -6.00 7.81
C LEU A 90 14.58 -6.61 8.95
N ALA A 91 14.83 -5.85 10.01
CA ALA A 91 15.52 -6.36 11.20
C ALA A 91 14.73 -7.49 11.88
N SER A 92 13.41 -7.44 11.85
CA SER A 92 12.55 -8.49 12.41
C SER A 92 12.53 -9.76 11.56
N ILE A 93 12.81 -9.66 10.26
CA ILE A 93 12.88 -10.82 9.36
C ILE A 93 14.19 -11.58 9.58
N ASP A 94 15.31 -10.88 9.53
CA ASP A 94 16.63 -11.46 9.71
C ASP A 94 17.62 -10.35 10.08
N ASN A 95 18.27 -10.45 11.26
CA ASN A 95 19.25 -9.48 11.70
C ASN A 95 20.48 -9.40 10.78
N ASN A 96 20.75 -10.47 10.04
CA ASN A 96 21.87 -10.54 9.10
C ASN A 96 21.53 -10.04 7.70
N LEU A 97 20.26 -9.67 7.47
CA LEU A 97 19.84 -9.14 6.21
C LEU A 97 20.45 -7.74 5.99
N ASP A 98 21.06 -7.55 4.82
CA ASP A 98 21.59 -6.25 4.43
C ASP A 98 20.41 -5.34 4.00
N PRO A 99 20.09 -4.28 4.77
CA PRO A 99 18.96 -3.42 4.45
C PRO A 99 19.11 -2.70 3.10
N SER A 100 20.35 -2.53 2.62
CA SER A 100 20.60 -1.87 1.32
C SER A 100 20.11 -2.70 0.14
N LYS A 101 19.84 -3.99 0.35
CA LYS A 101 19.34 -4.89 -0.69
C LYS A 101 17.83 -4.80 -0.89
N VAL A 102 17.10 -4.16 0.02
CA VAL A 102 15.65 -4.01 -0.04
C VAL A 102 15.31 -2.53 -0.03
N SER A 103 14.76 -2.04 -1.13
CA SER A 103 14.41 -0.63 -1.26
C SER A 103 12.95 -0.33 -0.94
N GLY A 104 12.09 -1.33 -0.84
CA GLY A 104 10.70 -1.11 -0.47
C GLY A 104 9.89 -2.37 -0.26
N LEU A 105 8.87 -2.24 0.57
CA LEU A 105 7.81 -3.22 0.77
C LEU A 105 6.49 -2.49 0.53
N PHE A 106 5.65 -3.05 -0.33
CA PHE A 106 4.51 -2.35 -0.90
C PHE A 106 3.20 -3.10 -0.70
N PHE A 107 2.12 -2.33 -0.63
CA PHE A 107 0.75 -2.78 -0.86
C PHE A 107 0.25 -2.18 -2.16
N ASN A 108 -0.23 -3.03 -3.05
CA ASN A 108 -0.93 -2.61 -4.26
C ASN A 108 -2.42 -2.84 -4.02
N ILE A 109 -3.16 -1.76 -3.86
CA ILE A 109 -4.60 -1.78 -3.61
C ILE A 109 -5.30 -1.37 -4.89
N ARG A 110 -6.15 -2.25 -5.39
CA ARG A 110 -6.88 -2.02 -6.63
C ARG A 110 -8.38 -2.19 -6.40
N PHE A 111 -9.14 -1.25 -6.90
CA PHE A 111 -10.60 -1.33 -6.93
C PHE A 111 -11.04 -1.39 -8.39
N GLU A 112 -11.78 -2.44 -8.74
CA GLU A 112 -12.25 -2.67 -10.09
C GLU A 112 -13.44 -3.63 -10.04
N GLU A 113 -14.49 -3.37 -10.84
CA GLU A 113 -15.69 -4.20 -10.87
C GLU A 113 -16.30 -4.41 -9.48
N ASP A 114 -16.40 -3.34 -8.70
CA ASP A 114 -16.96 -3.34 -7.34
C ASP A 114 -16.22 -4.27 -6.37
N SER A 115 -14.94 -4.54 -6.60
CA SER A 115 -14.11 -5.39 -5.75
C SER A 115 -12.77 -4.76 -5.45
N PHE A 116 -12.34 -4.86 -4.19
CA PHE A 116 -10.97 -4.52 -3.79
C PHE A 116 -10.09 -5.77 -3.87
N THR A 117 -8.93 -5.59 -4.46
CA THR A 117 -7.86 -6.60 -4.49
C THR A 117 -6.61 -6.00 -3.86
N LEU A 118 -5.96 -6.78 -3.02
CA LEU A 118 -4.69 -6.42 -2.41
C LEU A 118 -3.62 -7.36 -2.98
N THR A 119 -2.52 -6.78 -3.45
CA THR A 119 -1.35 -7.56 -3.87
C THR A 119 -0.14 -7.02 -3.12
N THR A 120 0.68 -7.90 -2.58
CA THR A 120 1.94 -7.51 -1.96
C THR A 120 3.00 -7.29 -3.03
N GLY A 121 3.95 -6.41 -2.74
CA GLY A 121 5.08 -6.17 -3.63
C GLY A 121 6.34 -5.90 -2.83
N THR A 122 7.48 -6.23 -3.41
CA THR A 122 8.79 -6.00 -2.81
C THR A 122 9.75 -5.48 -3.87
N ALA A 123 10.69 -4.64 -3.45
CA ALA A 123 11.79 -4.19 -4.31
C ALA A 123 13.10 -4.67 -3.69
N VAL A 124 13.60 -5.78 -4.19
CA VAL A 124 14.79 -6.48 -3.67
C VAL A 124 15.81 -6.59 -4.79
N SER A 125 17.04 -6.10 -4.56
CA SER A 125 18.11 -6.13 -5.55
C SER A 125 18.96 -7.41 -5.50
N ASP A 126 18.87 -8.19 -4.41
CA ASP A 126 19.63 -9.43 -4.25
C ASP A 126 18.68 -10.63 -4.41
N PHE A 127 18.90 -11.39 -5.47
CA PHE A 127 18.10 -12.55 -5.79
C PHE A 127 18.12 -13.62 -4.67
N GLN A 128 19.23 -13.73 -3.94
CA GLN A 128 19.38 -14.75 -2.88
C GLN A 128 18.45 -14.52 -1.70
N VAL A 129 18.14 -13.26 -1.39
CA VAL A 129 17.27 -12.92 -0.26
C VAL A 129 15.84 -12.62 -0.68
N MET A 130 15.58 -12.53 -1.97
CA MET A 130 14.26 -12.17 -2.53
C MET A 130 13.14 -13.07 -2.01
N ARG A 131 13.34 -14.37 -2.05
CA ARG A 131 12.34 -15.34 -1.59
C ARG A 131 12.01 -15.16 -0.12
N THR A 132 13.04 -15.03 0.73
CA THR A 132 12.87 -14.85 2.16
C THR A 132 12.08 -13.58 2.47
N VAL A 133 12.41 -12.49 1.80
CA VAL A 133 11.73 -11.20 1.97
C VAL A 133 10.28 -11.29 1.50
N ASN A 134 10.05 -11.88 0.34
CA ASN A 134 8.69 -12.03 -0.21
C ASN A 134 7.79 -12.85 0.71
N GLU A 135 8.26 -14.01 1.17
CA GLU A 135 7.49 -14.87 2.07
C GLU A 135 7.21 -14.19 3.40
N ALA A 136 8.20 -13.48 3.95
CA ALA A 136 8.06 -12.77 5.20
C ALA A 136 7.07 -11.60 5.05
N TRP A 137 7.16 -10.85 3.96
CA TRP A 137 6.26 -9.73 3.73
C TRP A 137 4.81 -10.19 3.54
N ASP A 138 4.58 -11.29 2.84
CA ASP A 138 3.26 -11.88 2.69
C ASP A 138 2.66 -12.26 4.05
N ARG A 139 3.46 -12.88 4.91
CA ARG A 139 3.03 -13.27 6.26
C ARG A 139 2.73 -12.07 7.14
N LEU A 140 3.59 -11.04 7.10
CA LEU A 140 3.42 -9.82 7.87
C LEU A 140 2.21 -9.02 7.40
N THR A 141 1.94 -9.03 6.10
CA THR A 141 0.75 -8.40 5.52
C THR A 141 -0.52 -9.04 6.06
N LEU A 142 -0.62 -10.36 6.06
CA LEU A 142 -1.77 -11.06 6.65
C LEU A 142 -1.96 -10.70 8.11
N ARG A 143 -0.88 -10.67 8.87
CA ARG A 143 -0.94 -10.31 10.29
C ARG A 143 -1.44 -8.88 10.49
N PHE A 144 -0.94 -7.94 9.69
CA PHE A 144 -1.36 -6.55 9.76
C PHE A 144 -2.86 -6.40 9.47
N PHE A 145 -3.34 -6.97 8.37
CA PHE A 145 -4.75 -6.85 7.99
C PHE A 145 -5.67 -7.53 9.01
N ARG A 146 -5.28 -8.67 9.55
CA ARG A 146 -6.03 -9.32 10.63
C ARG A 146 -6.09 -8.45 11.89
N SER A 147 -5.00 -7.77 12.23
CA SER A 147 -4.96 -6.88 13.39
C SER A 147 -5.89 -5.69 13.25
N LYS A 148 -6.28 -5.34 12.03
CA LYS A 148 -7.21 -4.26 11.72
C LYS A 148 -8.62 -4.76 11.40
N ASP A 149 -8.89 -6.03 11.66
CA ASP A 149 -10.17 -6.67 11.39
C ASP A 149 -10.60 -6.61 9.92
N ILE A 150 -9.62 -6.63 9.02
CA ILE A 150 -9.86 -6.66 7.57
C ILE A 150 -9.74 -8.11 7.09
N ALA A 151 -10.84 -8.68 6.63
CA ALA A 151 -10.87 -10.05 6.15
C ALA A 151 -10.35 -10.14 4.72
N LEU A 152 -9.43 -11.06 4.49
CA LEU A 152 -8.80 -11.34 3.21
C LEU A 152 -9.11 -12.75 2.77
N GLU A 153 -9.37 -12.92 1.46
CA GLU A 153 -9.54 -14.21 0.82
C GLU A 153 -8.46 -14.35 -0.24
N GLU A 154 -7.66 -15.40 -0.16
CA GLU A 154 -6.58 -15.64 -1.12
C GLU A 154 -7.16 -15.99 -2.49
N LEU A 155 -6.64 -15.33 -3.51
CA LEU A 155 -7.04 -15.55 -4.90
C LEU A 155 -6.21 -16.65 -5.58
#